data_80a11303859db6f7f3b84f87aa4bd4b4
#
_entry.id   80a11303859db6f7f3b84f87aa4bd4b4
#
_cell.length_a   1.000
_cell.length_b   1.000
_cell.length_c   1.000
_cell.angle_alpha   90.00
_cell.angle_beta   90.00
_cell.angle_gamma   90.00
#
_symmetry.space_group_name_H-M   'P 1'
#
loop_
_entity.id
_entity.type
_entity.pdbx_description
1 polymer ?
#
loop_
_entity_poly.entity_id
_entity_poly.type
_entity_poly.pdbx_seq_one_letter_code
_entity_poly.pdbx_strand_id
1 'polypeptide(L)'
;MNTFKMAFIFSLLILIMIRSNGQKSKFGEVTLEELKDTVHQYEMDAKAALIYQQGKASNQGGRLKIDIYRKIKIYDSKLSGWDDFGVLLYRSNRGNTERIHNLVAYTYNIENNKIVKSKLNKDEVFTDYISDNLREEKFAMPNVKDGSIIEYRYQIFSPFSYRVPKWNFQYEIPCNESDYYLEFPSYYKYFKREYGITPLVSKSSSRSAGQASMNGQNVLNTVEYNTNYVPSLVDVPFLLDINEYRLSVEYQGKTTWDNVALGLKSSKYFGRQLKKPLSPYKTFIEEVKLLPVKERAEKIYSKVQADFTWNKKYGKYTDNGVDKLSKERIGNIADINLLLINLLNKADIKTYPIVSQRRAEGPLNELFPGFSEL
;
A
#
# COMPACT_ATOMS: atom_id res chain seq x y z
N MET A 1 -61.98 17.43 -1.61
CA MET A 1 -60.90 18.35 -1.15
C MET A 1 -59.70 17.62 -0.55
N ASN A 2 -59.68 16.28 -0.47
CA ASN A 2 -58.59 15.50 0.13
C ASN A 2 -57.61 14.82 -0.88
N THR A 3 -57.97 14.69 -2.12
CA THR A 3 -57.12 14.04 -3.14
C THR A 3 -55.98 14.95 -3.65
N PHE A 4 -56.21 16.26 -3.68
CA PHE A 4 -55.18 17.24 -4.12
C PHE A 4 -54.04 17.42 -3.08
N LYS A 5 -54.37 17.30 -1.79
CA LYS A 5 -53.33 17.41 -0.72
C LYS A 5 -52.43 16.18 -0.67
N MET A 6 -52.95 14.98 -0.94
CA MET A 6 -52.14 13.75 -0.99
C MET A 6 -51.19 13.72 -2.21
N ALA A 7 -51.63 14.21 -3.38
CA ALA A 7 -50.76 14.30 -4.55
C ALA A 7 -49.62 15.31 -4.38
N PHE A 8 -49.84 16.40 -3.63
CA PHE A 8 -48.79 17.39 -3.34
C PHE A 8 -47.77 16.91 -2.34
N ILE A 9 -48.18 16.11 -1.33
CA ILE A 9 -47.28 15.47 -0.35
C ILE A 9 -46.44 14.36 -1.05
N PHE A 10 -47.04 13.59 -1.94
CA PHE A 10 -46.32 12.57 -2.71
C PHE A 10 -45.35 13.19 -3.71
N SER A 11 -45.71 14.30 -4.36
CA SER A 11 -44.82 15.07 -5.25
C SER A 11 -43.66 15.71 -4.48
N LEU A 12 -43.90 16.19 -3.24
CA LEU A 12 -42.86 16.76 -2.39
C LEU A 12 -41.89 15.70 -1.84
N LEU A 13 -42.41 14.49 -1.52
CA LEU A 13 -41.58 13.32 -1.14
C LEU A 13 -40.75 12.78 -2.30
N ILE A 14 -41.30 12.79 -3.53
CA ILE A 14 -40.52 12.41 -4.74
C ILE A 14 -39.47 13.47 -5.06
N LEU A 15 -39.73 14.76 -4.84
CA LEU A 15 -38.73 15.83 -5.01
C LEU A 15 -37.59 15.75 -3.97
N ILE A 16 -37.86 15.23 -2.79
CA ILE A 16 -36.84 14.97 -1.75
C ILE A 16 -36.00 13.74 -2.11
N MET A 17 -36.57 12.71 -2.77
CA MET A 17 -35.83 11.55 -3.24
C MET A 17 -35.00 11.80 -4.51
N ILE A 18 -35.22 12.86 -5.28
CA ILE A 18 -34.44 13.21 -6.49
C ILE A 18 -33.20 14.06 -6.16
N ARG A 19 -32.99 14.47 -4.92
CA ARG A 19 -31.78 15.19 -4.49
C ARG A 19 -30.61 14.29 -4.08
N SER A 20 -30.38 13.19 -4.74
CA SER A 20 -29.19 12.39 -4.51
C SER A 20 -28.50 11.95 -5.83
N ASN A 21 -28.51 12.80 -6.86
CA ASN A 21 -27.37 12.83 -7.76
C ASN A 21 -26.32 13.73 -7.09
N GLY A 22 -25.58 13.15 -6.15
CA GLY A 22 -24.61 13.84 -5.33
C GLY A 22 -23.60 14.58 -6.23
N GLN A 23 -23.58 15.88 -6.11
CA GLN A 23 -22.48 16.67 -6.64
C GLN A 23 -21.23 16.12 -5.96
N LYS A 24 -20.33 15.49 -6.73
CA LYS A 24 -19.07 14.90 -6.19
C LYS A 24 -18.35 15.94 -5.34
N SER A 25 -17.94 15.55 -4.15
CA SER A 25 -17.23 16.41 -3.23
C SER A 25 -16.00 17.02 -3.89
N LYS A 26 -15.87 18.35 -3.81
CA LYS A 26 -14.70 19.07 -4.34
C LYS A 26 -13.82 19.54 -3.21
N PHE A 27 -12.52 19.47 -3.44
CA PHE A 27 -11.53 19.92 -2.48
C PHE A 27 -11.69 21.40 -2.13
N GLY A 28 -11.81 21.71 -0.86
CA GLY A 28 -12.00 23.07 -0.34
C GLY A 28 -13.45 23.50 -0.17
N GLU A 29 -14.41 22.66 -0.57
CA GLU A 29 -15.83 22.91 -0.40
C GLU A 29 -16.36 22.13 0.82
N VAL A 30 -16.41 22.80 1.98
CA VAL A 30 -16.97 22.27 3.22
C VAL A 30 -18.11 23.18 3.67
N THR A 31 -19.25 22.58 4.03
CA THR A 31 -20.44 23.31 4.46
C THR A 31 -20.59 23.31 5.97
N LEU A 32 -21.38 24.27 6.49
CA LEU A 32 -21.75 24.29 7.91
C LEU A 32 -22.62 23.09 8.30
N GLU A 33 -23.41 22.56 7.36
CA GLU A 33 -24.25 21.40 7.55
C GLU A 33 -23.40 20.16 7.79
N GLU A 34 -22.43 19.89 6.91
CA GLU A 34 -21.47 18.79 7.08
C GLU A 34 -20.70 18.87 8.41
N LEU A 35 -20.32 20.08 8.84
CA LEU A 35 -19.61 20.26 10.12
C LEU A 35 -20.51 20.06 11.35
N LYS A 36 -21.82 20.31 11.23
CA LYS A 36 -22.80 20.14 12.32
C LYS A 36 -23.23 18.70 12.52
N ASP A 37 -22.98 17.81 11.57
CA ASP A 37 -23.27 16.39 11.74
C ASP A 37 -22.43 15.84 12.90
N THR A 38 -23.11 15.20 13.86
CA THR A 38 -22.48 14.68 15.08
C THR A 38 -22.35 13.16 15.09
N VAL A 39 -23.06 12.47 14.20
CA VAL A 39 -23.06 11.00 14.10
C VAL A 39 -23.18 10.58 12.64
N HIS A 40 -22.61 9.45 12.30
CA HIS A 40 -22.76 8.88 10.96
C HIS A 40 -24.18 8.29 10.78
N GLN A 41 -24.79 8.51 9.59
CA GLN A 41 -26.20 8.15 9.36
C GLN A 41 -26.50 6.63 9.41
N TYR A 42 -25.51 5.77 9.12
CA TYR A 42 -25.68 4.32 9.11
C TYR A 42 -24.93 3.62 10.24
N GLU A 43 -23.88 4.21 10.79
CA GLU A 43 -23.03 3.68 11.86
C GLU A 43 -22.90 4.73 12.96
N MET A 44 -23.89 4.79 13.86
CA MET A 44 -24.01 5.86 14.87
C MET A 44 -22.87 5.88 15.90
N ASP A 45 -22.13 4.78 16.04
CA ASP A 45 -20.99 4.61 16.93
C ASP A 45 -19.65 4.86 16.24
N ALA A 46 -19.65 5.14 14.93
CA ALA A 46 -18.44 5.47 14.18
C ALA A 46 -17.71 6.68 14.77
N LYS A 47 -16.40 6.57 14.95
CA LYS A 47 -15.57 7.65 15.49
C LYS A 47 -15.10 8.63 14.43
N ALA A 48 -15.08 8.20 13.19
CA ALA A 48 -14.85 9.00 12.00
C ALA A 48 -15.55 8.36 10.80
N ALA A 49 -15.65 9.08 9.68
CA ALA A 49 -16.12 8.54 8.41
C ALA A 49 -15.36 9.19 7.24
N LEU A 50 -14.99 8.39 6.26
CA LEU A 50 -14.58 8.86 4.93
C LEU A 50 -15.84 9.36 4.21
N ILE A 51 -16.02 10.68 4.14
CA ILE A 51 -17.13 11.29 3.38
C ILE A 51 -16.91 11.02 1.88
N TYR A 52 -15.69 11.25 1.42
CA TYR A 52 -15.30 11.05 0.04
C TYR A 52 -13.82 10.73 -0.09
N GLN A 53 -13.49 9.83 -1.00
CA GLN A 53 -12.13 9.66 -1.47
C GLN A 53 -12.07 9.48 -2.97
N GLN A 54 -10.98 9.95 -3.56
CA GLN A 54 -10.68 9.75 -4.97
C GLN A 54 -9.21 9.38 -5.17
N GLY A 55 -8.99 8.34 -5.96
CA GLY A 55 -7.68 7.96 -6.47
C GLY A 55 -7.67 7.98 -7.98
N LYS A 56 -6.64 8.58 -8.57
CA LYS A 56 -6.40 8.51 -10.00
C LYS A 56 -4.98 8.09 -10.27
N ALA A 57 -4.79 6.91 -10.86
CA ALA A 57 -3.49 6.43 -11.29
C ALA A 57 -3.41 6.46 -12.82
N SER A 58 -2.43 7.15 -13.38
CA SER A 58 -2.23 7.24 -14.81
C SER A 58 -0.77 6.97 -15.19
N ASN A 59 -0.58 6.10 -16.20
CA ASN A 59 0.75 5.83 -16.72
C ASN A 59 1.06 6.80 -17.87
N GLN A 60 2.07 7.64 -17.68
CA GLN A 60 2.50 8.65 -18.63
C GLN A 60 3.96 8.41 -19.01
N GLY A 61 4.20 7.87 -20.21
CA GLY A 61 5.56 7.67 -20.72
C GLY A 61 6.44 6.76 -19.85
N GLY A 62 5.87 5.70 -19.27
CA GLY A 62 6.59 4.76 -18.41
C GLY A 62 6.74 5.20 -16.96
N ARG A 63 6.12 6.31 -16.59
CA ARG A 63 6.03 6.78 -15.20
C ARG A 63 4.59 6.75 -14.75
N LEU A 64 4.38 6.48 -13.48
CA LEU A 64 3.05 6.47 -12.88
C LEU A 64 2.84 7.79 -12.13
N LYS A 65 1.77 8.50 -12.46
CA LYS A 65 1.25 9.62 -11.70
C LYS A 65 0.03 9.15 -10.93
N ILE A 66 0.02 9.41 -9.64
CA ILE A 66 -1.07 9.03 -8.74
C ILE A 66 -1.55 10.31 -8.06
N ASP A 67 -2.81 10.66 -8.26
CA ASP A 67 -3.49 11.76 -7.59
C ASP A 67 -4.41 11.17 -6.51
N ILE A 68 -4.32 11.68 -5.29
CA ILE A 68 -5.12 11.26 -4.14
C ILE A 68 -5.85 12.46 -3.57
N TYR A 69 -7.12 12.28 -3.26
CA TYR A 69 -7.93 13.21 -2.48
C TYR A 69 -8.75 12.44 -1.44
N ARG A 70 -8.82 12.95 -0.22
CA ARG A 70 -9.68 12.43 0.85
C ARG A 70 -10.34 13.55 1.63
N LYS A 71 -11.59 13.32 2.03
CA LYS A 71 -12.40 14.15 2.92
C LYS A 71 -12.95 13.27 4.03
N ILE A 72 -12.65 13.60 5.28
CA ILE A 72 -12.91 12.77 6.45
C ILE A 72 -13.66 13.61 7.48
N LYS A 73 -14.74 13.08 8.01
CA LYS A 73 -15.45 13.61 9.18
C LYS A 73 -14.94 12.94 10.44
N ILE A 74 -14.65 13.73 11.46
CA ILE A 74 -14.24 13.26 12.79
C ILE A 74 -15.42 13.46 13.72
N TYR A 75 -15.92 12.39 14.31
CA TYR A 75 -16.98 12.44 15.33
C TYR A 75 -16.41 12.45 16.73
N ASP A 76 -15.36 11.68 16.99
CA ASP A 76 -14.62 11.59 18.24
C ASP A 76 -13.12 11.71 17.98
N SER A 77 -12.54 12.85 18.27
CA SER A 77 -11.15 13.16 17.96
C SER A 77 -10.13 12.35 18.78
N LYS A 78 -10.55 11.87 19.97
CA LYS A 78 -9.67 11.09 20.85
C LYS A 78 -9.59 9.62 20.47
N LEU A 79 -10.64 9.09 19.85
CA LEU A 79 -10.77 7.66 19.54
C LEU A 79 -10.75 7.36 18.03
N SER A 80 -10.74 8.39 17.17
CA SER A 80 -10.83 8.19 15.72
C SER A 80 -9.56 7.56 15.14
N GLY A 81 -8.37 7.97 15.61
CA GLY A 81 -7.08 7.58 15.02
C GLY A 81 -6.90 8.02 13.56
N TRP A 82 -7.73 8.97 13.08
CA TRP A 82 -7.76 9.43 11.70
C TRP A 82 -7.35 10.90 11.55
N ASP A 83 -6.46 11.35 12.38
CA ASP A 83 -5.83 12.68 12.38
C ASP A 83 -4.35 12.64 11.95
N ASP A 84 -3.73 11.45 12.01
CA ASP A 84 -2.37 11.19 11.54
C ASP A 84 -2.38 10.34 10.26
N PHE A 85 -1.56 10.74 9.28
CA PHE A 85 -1.48 10.05 8.00
C PHE A 85 -0.05 9.72 7.62
N GLY A 86 0.13 8.50 7.06
CA GLY A 86 1.39 8.04 6.51
C GLY A 86 1.26 7.69 5.03
N VAL A 87 2.22 8.12 4.22
CA VAL A 87 2.32 7.76 2.81
C VAL A 87 3.60 6.99 2.57
N LEU A 88 3.46 5.70 2.28
CA LEU A 88 4.59 4.82 1.97
C LEU A 88 5.14 5.13 0.57
N LEU A 89 6.45 5.36 0.48
CA LEU A 89 7.16 5.70 -0.74
C LEU A 89 8.32 4.74 -0.97
N TYR A 90 8.36 4.17 -2.15
CA TYR A 90 9.38 3.21 -2.52
C TYR A 90 10.60 3.89 -3.16
N ARG A 91 11.78 3.34 -2.86
CA ARG A 91 13.07 3.68 -3.47
C ARG A 91 13.74 2.41 -3.97
N SER A 92 14.17 2.41 -5.23
CA SER A 92 14.96 1.29 -5.75
C SER A 92 16.43 1.39 -5.34
N ASN A 93 17.10 0.25 -5.33
CA ASN A 93 18.55 0.19 -5.12
C ASN A 93 19.39 0.93 -6.17
N ARG A 94 18.77 1.38 -7.28
CA ARG A 94 19.38 2.20 -8.33
C ARG A 94 19.17 3.69 -8.13
N GLY A 95 18.58 4.09 -7.00
CA GLY A 95 18.34 5.50 -6.65
C GLY A 95 17.04 6.10 -7.19
N ASN A 96 16.27 5.37 -8.03
CA ASN A 96 14.94 5.82 -8.40
C ASN A 96 14.03 5.83 -7.18
N THR A 97 13.28 6.90 -6.95
CA THR A 97 12.46 7.07 -5.75
C THR A 97 11.12 7.70 -6.07
N GLU A 98 10.09 7.26 -5.38
CA GLU A 98 8.80 7.92 -5.35
C GLU A 98 8.87 9.19 -4.50
N ARG A 99 8.08 10.19 -4.85
CA ARG A 99 8.02 11.46 -4.12
C ARG A 99 6.59 11.99 -4.09
N ILE A 100 6.25 12.58 -2.95
CA ILE A 100 5.02 13.36 -2.82
C ILE A 100 5.23 14.74 -3.42
N HIS A 101 4.23 15.21 -4.15
CA HIS A 101 4.14 16.55 -4.70
C HIS A 101 2.78 17.15 -4.37
N ASN A 102 2.74 18.46 -4.27
CA ASN A 102 1.50 19.23 -4.12
C ASN A 102 0.62 18.77 -2.94
N LEU A 103 1.25 18.36 -1.82
CA LEU A 103 0.52 18.07 -0.59
C LEU A 103 -0.13 19.36 -0.08
N VAL A 104 -1.44 19.31 0.03
CA VAL A 104 -2.27 20.38 0.63
C VAL A 104 -3.27 19.69 1.54
N ALA A 105 -3.31 20.12 2.79
CA ALA A 105 -4.20 19.56 3.78
C ALA A 105 -4.79 20.66 4.67
N TYR A 106 -6.04 20.46 5.08
CA TYR A 106 -6.80 21.41 5.88
C TYR A 106 -7.66 20.68 6.90
N THR A 107 -7.77 21.28 8.08
CA THR A 107 -8.82 20.96 9.07
C THR A 107 -9.83 22.10 9.12
N TYR A 108 -11.09 21.78 9.06
CA TYR A 108 -12.20 22.72 9.17
C TYR A 108 -12.93 22.49 10.48
N ASN A 109 -13.21 23.58 11.18
CA ASN A 109 -13.92 23.62 12.44
C ASN A 109 -15.04 24.68 12.41
N ILE A 110 -15.98 24.60 13.34
CA ILE A 110 -16.94 25.67 13.58
C ILE A 110 -16.47 26.48 14.79
N GLU A 111 -16.32 27.80 14.61
CA GLU A 111 -16.10 28.74 15.70
C GLU A 111 -17.02 29.94 15.51
N ASN A 112 -17.78 30.29 16.52
CA ASN A 112 -18.76 31.38 16.47
C ASN A 112 -19.73 31.26 15.27
N ASN A 113 -20.21 30.05 14.98
CA ASN A 113 -21.07 29.70 13.84
C ASN A 113 -20.49 30.04 12.45
N LYS A 114 -19.17 30.12 12.36
CA LYS A 114 -18.41 30.31 11.10
C LYS A 114 -17.43 29.18 10.90
N ILE A 115 -17.14 28.88 9.63
CA ILE A 115 -16.12 27.89 9.27
C ILE A 115 -14.73 28.51 9.47
N VAL A 116 -13.92 27.89 10.33
CA VAL A 116 -12.52 28.21 10.52
C VAL A 116 -11.67 27.12 9.90
N LYS A 117 -10.64 27.51 9.16
CA LYS A 117 -9.78 26.63 8.38
C LYS A 117 -8.34 26.69 8.86
N SER A 118 -7.79 25.58 9.30
CA SER A 118 -6.38 25.43 9.67
C SER A 118 -5.62 24.66 8.57
N LYS A 119 -4.48 25.18 8.14
CA LYS A 119 -3.68 24.58 7.08
C LYS A 119 -2.50 23.81 7.66
N LEU A 120 -2.21 22.63 7.14
CA LEU A 120 -0.98 21.89 7.41
C LEU A 120 0.23 22.68 6.89
N ASN A 121 1.24 22.90 7.74
CA ASN A 121 2.51 23.52 7.35
C ASN A 121 3.48 22.45 6.84
N LYS A 122 4.44 22.87 6.02
CA LYS A 122 5.40 21.94 5.40
C LYS A 122 6.39 21.32 6.40
N ASP A 123 6.68 22.03 7.46
CA ASP A 123 7.55 21.62 8.58
C ASP A 123 6.87 20.65 9.54
N GLU A 124 5.56 20.42 9.38
CA GLU A 124 4.80 19.40 10.07
C GLU A 124 4.77 18.05 9.33
N VAL A 125 5.52 17.92 8.23
CA VAL A 125 5.68 16.68 7.46
C VAL A 125 7.02 16.05 7.78
N PHE A 126 7.02 14.84 8.29
CA PHE A 126 8.19 14.10 8.72
C PHE A 126 8.45 12.90 7.83
N THR A 127 9.72 12.58 7.60
CA THR A 127 10.11 11.38 6.86
C THR A 127 10.68 10.35 7.83
N ASP A 128 10.09 9.16 7.83
CA ASP A 128 10.57 7.99 8.56
C ASP A 128 11.13 6.95 7.58
N TYR A 129 12.33 6.43 7.85
CA TYR A 129 12.97 5.42 7.01
C TYR A 129 12.73 4.03 7.59
N ILE A 130 11.79 3.30 6.98
CA ILE A 130 11.41 1.95 7.42
C ILE A 130 12.49 0.94 6.99
N SER A 131 13.08 1.14 5.80
CA SER A 131 14.19 0.34 5.26
C SER A 131 14.95 1.13 4.18
N ASP A 132 16.03 0.55 3.63
CA ASP A 132 16.76 1.15 2.50
C ASP A 132 15.88 1.43 1.27
N ASN A 133 14.80 0.66 1.12
CA ASN A 133 13.92 0.72 -0.03
C ASN A 133 12.53 1.32 0.27
N LEU A 134 12.22 1.60 1.52
CA LEU A 134 10.90 2.06 1.93
C LEU A 134 11.02 3.17 2.95
N ARG A 135 10.37 4.28 2.68
CA ARG A 135 10.19 5.39 3.61
C ARG A 135 8.73 5.75 3.72
N GLU A 136 8.37 6.41 4.77
CA GLU A 136 7.04 6.94 5.01
C GLU A 136 7.12 8.44 5.24
N GLU A 137 6.33 9.21 4.52
CA GLU A 137 6.11 10.61 4.82
C GLU A 137 4.84 10.71 5.69
N LYS A 138 5.02 11.20 6.93
CA LYS A 138 3.98 11.31 7.97
C LYS A 138 3.61 12.76 8.18
N PHE A 139 2.33 13.02 8.40
CA PHE A 139 1.84 14.33 8.80
C PHE A 139 0.60 14.21 9.70
N ALA A 140 0.57 15.04 10.74
CA ALA A 140 -0.56 15.17 11.64
C ALA A 140 -1.40 16.39 11.24
N MET A 141 -2.73 16.25 11.29
CA MET A 141 -3.63 17.34 10.92
C MET A 141 -3.73 18.37 12.06
N PRO A 142 -3.58 19.67 11.75
CA PRO A 142 -3.64 20.69 12.80
C PRO A 142 -5.05 20.90 13.34
N ASN A 143 -5.16 21.18 14.64
CA ASN A 143 -6.40 21.61 15.30
C ASN A 143 -7.62 20.69 15.13
N VAL A 144 -7.41 19.37 15.11
CA VAL A 144 -8.50 18.40 15.05
C VAL A 144 -9.28 18.39 16.36
N LYS A 145 -10.61 18.45 16.25
CA LYS A 145 -11.59 18.44 17.36
C LYS A 145 -12.77 17.54 16.99
N ASP A 146 -13.60 17.24 17.94
CA ASP A 146 -14.90 16.61 17.67
C ASP A 146 -15.71 17.50 16.71
N GLY A 147 -16.27 16.89 15.68
CA GLY A 147 -16.99 17.58 14.61
C GLY A 147 -16.12 18.14 13.48
N SER A 148 -14.79 18.06 13.55
CA SER A 148 -13.89 18.51 12.48
C SER A 148 -14.14 17.76 11.17
N ILE A 149 -13.90 18.47 10.06
CA ILE A 149 -13.69 17.86 8.75
C ILE A 149 -12.23 18.06 8.34
N ILE A 150 -11.61 16.98 7.93
CA ILE A 150 -10.25 16.94 7.40
C ILE A 150 -10.31 16.75 5.91
N GLU A 151 -9.55 17.54 5.16
CA GLU A 151 -9.33 17.34 3.74
C GLU A 151 -7.86 17.36 3.42
N TYR A 152 -7.40 16.39 2.63
CA TYR A 152 -6.07 16.43 2.05
C TYR A 152 -6.04 15.90 0.63
N ARG A 153 -5.12 16.43 -0.15
CA ARG A 153 -4.77 15.94 -1.48
C ARG A 153 -3.27 15.99 -1.69
N TYR A 154 -2.78 15.04 -2.46
CA TYR A 154 -1.39 15.01 -2.89
C TYR A 154 -1.23 14.23 -4.20
N GLN A 155 -0.04 14.31 -4.78
CA GLN A 155 0.35 13.56 -5.96
C GLN A 155 1.59 12.75 -5.66
N ILE A 156 1.66 11.53 -6.19
CA ILE A 156 2.90 10.74 -6.21
C ILE A 156 3.35 10.63 -7.66
N PHE A 157 4.62 10.97 -7.91
CA PHE A 157 5.30 10.62 -9.15
C PHE A 157 6.20 9.43 -8.88
N SER A 158 5.83 8.29 -9.51
CA SER A 158 6.53 7.03 -9.38
C SER A 158 7.25 6.68 -10.68
N PRO A 159 8.55 6.40 -10.65
CA PRO A 159 9.28 5.84 -11.80
C PRO A 159 8.98 4.35 -12.01
N PHE A 160 8.09 3.76 -11.21
CA PHE A 160 7.76 2.33 -11.21
C PHE A 160 6.38 2.09 -11.81
N SER A 161 6.27 2.13 -13.13
CA SER A 161 5.00 1.98 -13.86
C SER A 161 4.27 0.66 -13.59
N TYR A 162 4.97 -0.35 -13.10
CA TYR A 162 4.42 -1.66 -12.76
C TYR A 162 3.85 -1.76 -11.34
N ARG A 163 4.04 -0.73 -10.49
CA ARG A 163 3.60 -0.70 -9.09
C ARG A 163 2.42 0.25 -8.92
N VAL A 164 1.27 -0.15 -9.42
CA VAL A 164 0.03 0.57 -9.14
C VAL A 164 -0.35 0.31 -7.68
N PRO A 165 -0.53 1.36 -6.84
CA PRO A 165 -0.92 1.15 -5.46
C PRO A 165 -2.26 0.43 -5.35
N LYS A 166 -2.37 -0.48 -4.38
CA LYS A 166 -3.64 -1.08 -4.00
C LYS A 166 -4.62 0.02 -3.56
N TRP A 167 -5.83 -0.01 -4.09
CA TRP A 167 -6.88 0.93 -3.71
C TRP A 167 -7.88 0.25 -2.79
N ASN A 168 -8.01 0.77 -1.57
CA ASN A 168 -8.98 0.31 -0.60
C ASN A 168 -10.26 1.14 -0.74
N PHE A 169 -11.40 0.46 -0.79
CA PHE A 169 -12.73 1.06 -0.71
C PHE A 169 -13.31 0.93 0.70
N GLN A 170 -12.75 0.05 1.53
CA GLN A 170 -13.19 -0.26 2.88
C GLN A 170 -12.07 -0.03 3.89
N TYR A 171 -12.44 0.48 5.05
CA TYR A 171 -11.55 0.83 6.15
C TYR A 171 -12.20 0.44 7.49
N GLU A 172 -11.52 0.71 8.59
CA GLU A 172 -12.03 0.55 9.97
C GLU A 172 -13.13 1.58 10.30
N ILE A 173 -13.35 2.56 9.42
CA ILE A 173 -14.42 3.54 9.45
C ILE A 173 -15.29 3.43 8.21
N PRO A 174 -16.58 3.81 8.25
CA PRO A 174 -17.42 3.81 7.07
C PRO A 174 -16.89 4.74 5.98
N CYS A 175 -17.11 4.36 4.72
CA CYS A 175 -16.77 5.15 3.54
C CYS A 175 -18.04 5.45 2.73
N ASN A 176 -18.44 6.73 2.64
CA ASN A 176 -19.67 7.10 1.97
C ASN A 176 -19.56 7.03 0.46
N GLU A 177 -18.46 7.55 -0.09
CA GLU A 177 -18.20 7.51 -1.53
C GLU A 177 -16.71 7.29 -1.81
N SER A 178 -16.41 6.43 -2.77
CA SER A 178 -15.04 6.18 -3.22
C SER A 178 -14.97 6.02 -4.72
N ASP A 179 -14.18 6.86 -5.37
CA ASP A 179 -13.88 6.80 -6.80
C ASP A 179 -12.43 6.36 -7.02
N TYR A 180 -12.23 5.40 -7.89
CA TYR A 180 -10.90 5.03 -8.35
C TYR A 180 -10.83 4.96 -9.87
N TYR A 181 -9.86 5.65 -10.44
CA TYR A 181 -9.64 5.74 -11.87
C TYR A 181 -8.23 5.28 -12.21
N LEU A 182 -8.11 4.30 -13.10
CA LEU A 182 -6.84 3.80 -13.61
C LEU A 182 -6.79 3.99 -15.13
N GLU A 183 -5.73 4.67 -15.62
CA GLU A 183 -5.47 4.86 -17.03
C GLU A 183 -4.06 4.36 -17.40
N PHE A 184 -3.96 3.52 -18.42
CA PHE A 184 -2.69 2.96 -18.87
C PHE A 184 -2.67 2.64 -20.37
N PRO A 185 -1.52 2.76 -21.03
CA PRO A 185 -1.37 2.32 -22.41
C PRO A 185 -1.67 0.84 -22.59
N SER A 186 -2.30 0.45 -23.70
CA SER A 186 -2.76 -0.93 -23.94
C SER A 186 -1.63 -1.98 -24.00
N TYR A 187 -0.39 -1.54 -24.22
CA TYR A 187 0.77 -2.42 -24.17
C TYR A 187 1.23 -2.81 -22.76
N TYR A 188 0.80 -2.05 -21.71
CA TYR A 188 0.98 -2.49 -20.32
C TYR A 188 -0.02 -3.59 -20.01
N LYS A 189 0.47 -4.71 -19.51
CA LYS A 189 -0.36 -5.82 -19.07
C LYS A 189 -0.29 -5.88 -17.55
N TYR A 190 -1.45 -5.82 -16.92
CA TYR A 190 -1.60 -5.95 -15.47
C TYR A 190 -2.38 -7.22 -15.13
N PHE A 191 -2.02 -7.84 -14.03
CA PHE A 191 -2.94 -8.70 -13.29
C PHE A 191 -3.83 -7.80 -12.44
N LYS A 192 -5.12 -8.08 -12.44
CA LYS A 192 -6.10 -7.46 -11.55
C LYS A 192 -6.46 -8.47 -10.46
N ARG A 193 -6.46 -8.05 -9.21
CA ARG A 193 -6.99 -8.79 -8.08
C ARG A 193 -7.96 -7.92 -7.32
N GLU A 194 -9.14 -8.45 -7.07
CA GLU A 194 -10.17 -7.84 -6.24
C GLU A 194 -10.25 -8.62 -4.93
N TYR A 195 -10.42 -7.92 -3.84
CA TYR A 195 -10.50 -8.45 -2.49
C TYR A 195 -11.83 -8.03 -1.88
N GLY A 196 -12.24 -8.72 -0.83
CA GLY A 196 -13.50 -8.47 -0.14
C GLY A 196 -14.60 -9.44 -0.53
N ILE A 197 -15.69 -9.40 0.23
CA ILE A 197 -16.82 -10.31 0.04
C ILE A 197 -17.78 -9.81 -1.04
N THR A 198 -17.89 -8.48 -1.19
CA THR A 198 -18.78 -7.86 -2.15
C THR A 198 -18.06 -7.63 -3.49
N PRO A 199 -18.61 -8.07 -4.61
CA PRO A 199 -18.00 -7.80 -5.92
C PRO A 199 -17.90 -6.30 -6.22
N LEU A 200 -16.75 -5.86 -6.75
CA LEU A 200 -16.59 -4.50 -7.24
C LEU A 200 -17.18 -4.37 -8.65
N VAL A 201 -17.93 -3.28 -8.83
CA VAL A 201 -18.44 -2.92 -10.16
C VAL A 201 -17.47 -1.94 -10.80
N SER A 202 -16.99 -2.26 -12.00
CA SER A 202 -16.10 -1.39 -12.76
C SER A 202 -16.62 -1.12 -14.16
N LYS A 203 -16.30 0.07 -14.69
CA LYS A 203 -16.50 0.44 -16.09
C LYS A 203 -15.15 0.48 -16.78
N SER A 204 -15.04 -0.18 -17.92
CA SER A 204 -13.81 -0.18 -18.72
C SER A 204 -14.08 0.46 -20.08
N SER A 205 -13.14 1.26 -20.55
CA SER A 205 -13.17 1.88 -21.87
C SER A 205 -11.78 1.93 -22.49
N SER A 206 -11.73 2.15 -23.81
CA SER A 206 -10.47 2.33 -24.52
C SER A 206 -10.63 3.51 -25.47
N ARG A 207 -9.60 4.37 -25.53
CA ARG A 207 -9.59 5.51 -26.46
C ARG A 207 -8.27 5.62 -27.19
N SER A 208 -8.29 6.16 -28.39
CA SER A 208 -7.05 6.52 -29.08
C SER A 208 -6.38 7.71 -28.36
N ALA A 209 -5.09 7.63 -28.18
CA ALA A 209 -4.29 8.64 -27.46
C ALA A 209 -3.62 9.67 -28.40
N GLY A 210 -4.15 9.91 -29.60
CA GLY A 210 -3.57 10.84 -30.58
C GLY A 210 -2.45 10.22 -31.42
N GLN A 211 -1.49 11.01 -31.90
CA GLN A 211 -0.48 10.58 -32.89
C GLN A 211 0.19 9.23 -32.52
N ALA A 212 0.27 8.35 -33.52
CA ALA A 212 0.87 7.02 -33.39
C ALA A 212 2.31 7.11 -32.88
N SER A 213 2.61 6.36 -31.82
CA SER A 213 4.00 6.08 -31.46
C SER A 213 4.64 5.17 -32.53
N MET A 214 5.96 5.10 -32.56
CA MET A 214 6.71 4.25 -33.51
C MET A 214 6.25 2.78 -33.55
N ASN A 215 5.49 2.30 -32.58
CA ASN A 215 4.95 0.95 -32.46
C ASN A 215 3.45 0.82 -32.79
N GLY A 216 2.81 1.82 -33.41
CA GLY A 216 1.52 1.68 -34.07
C GLY A 216 0.24 1.63 -33.23
N GLN A 217 0.32 1.58 -31.89
CA GLN A 217 -0.89 1.50 -31.05
C GLN A 217 -0.84 2.49 -29.89
N ASN A 218 -1.37 3.70 -30.10
CA ASN A 218 -1.66 4.66 -29.04
C ASN A 218 -3.09 4.47 -28.51
N VAL A 219 -3.35 3.33 -27.89
CA VAL A 219 -4.63 3.09 -27.20
C VAL A 219 -4.40 3.20 -25.69
N LEU A 220 -5.16 4.04 -25.03
CA LEU A 220 -5.25 4.11 -23.58
C LEU A 220 -6.47 3.32 -23.12
N ASN A 221 -6.24 2.41 -22.21
CA ASN A 221 -7.27 1.69 -21.48
C ASN A 221 -7.57 2.45 -20.19
N THR A 222 -8.83 2.56 -19.85
CA THR A 222 -9.32 3.12 -18.59
C THR A 222 -10.19 2.12 -17.86
N VAL A 223 -10.05 2.10 -16.55
CA VAL A 223 -10.93 1.37 -15.65
C VAL A 223 -11.37 2.32 -14.55
N GLU A 224 -12.65 2.37 -14.30
CA GLU A 224 -13.28 3.23 -13.30
C GLU A 224 -14.06 2.37 -12.30
N TYR A 225 -13.87 2.64 -11.04
CA TYR A 225 -14.64 2.07 -9.93
C TYR A 225 -15.32 3.21 -9.18
N ASN A 226 -16.59 3.00 -8.88
CA ASN A 226 -17.36 3.92 -8.08
C ASN A 226 -18.09 3.09 -7.02
N THR A 227 -17.88 3.39 -5.76
CA THR A 227 -18.64 2.79 -4.67
C THR A 227 -19.39 3.88 -3.92
N ASN A 228 -20.63 3.58 -3.61
CA ASN A 228 -21.40 4.32 -2.61
C ASN A 228 -21.07 3.73 -1.23
N TYR A 229 -21.89 3.99 -0.23
CA TYR A 229 -21.66 3.55 1.14
C TYR A 229 -21.08 2.13 1.24
N VAL A 230 -19.89 2.06 1.85
CA VAL A 230 -19.19 0.83 2.23
C VAL A 230 -19.05 0.85 3.74
N PRO A 231 -19.59 -0.16 4.46
CA PRO A 231 -19.54 -0.21 5.91
C PRO A 231 -18.11 -0.37 6.43
N SER A 232 -17.90 0.01 7.70
CA SER A 232 -16.63 -0.24 8.37
C SER A 232 -16.27 -1.72 8.39
N LEU A 233 -14.98 -2.02 8.31
CA LEU A 233 -14.45 -3.38 8.43
C LEU A 233 -13.99 -3.57 9.87
N VAL A 234 -14.71 -4.39 10.61
CA VAL A 234 -14.35 -4.74 11.99
C VAL A 234 -13.44 -5.96 11.96
N ASP A 235 -12.30 -5.86 12.65
CA ASP A 235 -11.43 -7.00 12.86
C ASP A 235 -12.14 -8.06 13.73
N VAL A 236 -12.14 -9.29 13.25
CA VAL A 236 -12.73 -10.42 13.99
C VAL A 236 -11.62 -11.37 14.43
N PRO A 237 -11.68 -11.89 15.67
CA PRO A 237 -10.71 -12.83 16.15
C PRO A 237 -10.59 -14.05 15.22
N PHE A 238 -9.35 -14.53 15.04
CA PHE A 238 -9.00 -15.69 14.22
C PHE A 238 -9.05 -15.54 12.70
N LEU A 239 -9.23 -14.33 12.15
CA LEU A 239 -8.94 -14.09 10.75
C LEU A 239 -7.42 -14.22 10.50
N LEU A 240 -7.06 -14.94 9.45
CA LEU A 240 -5.66 -15.10 9.05
C LEU A 240 -5.10 -13.79 8.50
N ASP A 241 -5.88 -13.10 7.67
CA ASP A 241 -5.55 -11.79 7.12
C ASP A 241 -6.83 -11.00 6.82
N ILE A 242 -7.05 -9.91 7.54
CA ILE A 242 -8.19 -9.01 7.32
C ILE A 242 -8.17 -8.35 5.93
N ASN A 243 -6.99 -8.24 5.31
CA ASN A 243 -6.86 -7.60 4.00
C ASN A 243 -7.47 -8.41 2.87
N GLU A 244 -7.62 -9.74 3.02
CA GLU A 244 -8.36 -10.59 2.06
C GLU A 244 -9.87 -10.27 2.06
N TYR A 245 -10.39 -9.77 3.17
CA TYR A 245 -11.80 -9.42 3.35
C TYR A 245 -12.07 -7.93 3.12
N ARG A 246 -11.04 -7.09 3.10
CA ARG A 246 -11.13 -5.65 2.85
C ARG A 246 -11.48 -5.38 1.39
N LEU A 247 -12.62 -4.74 1.15
CA LEU A 247 -13.00 -4.35 -0.22
C LEU A 247 -11.93 -3.46 -0.85
N SER A 248 -11.23 -4.00 -1.83
CA SER A 248 -10.09 -3.33 -2.46
C SER A 248 -9.77 -3.92 -3.83
N VAL A 249 -8.99 -3.17 -4.63
CA VAL A 249 -8.47 -3.63 -5.92
C VAL A 249 -6.98 -3.36 -6.01
N GLU A 250 -6.27 -4.31 -6.59
CA GLU A 250 -4.85 -4.22 -6.86
C GLU A 250 -4.56 -4.49 -8.34
N TYR A 251 -3.64 -3.72 -8.90
CA TYR A 251 -3.11 -3.91 -10.23
C TYR A 251 -1.61 -4.09 -10.17
N GLN A 252 -1.14 -5.23 -10.60
CA GLN A 252 0.28 -5.56 -10.63
C GLN A 252 0.74 -5.78 -12.06
N GLY A 253 1.92 -5.29 -12.43
CA GLY A 253 2.51 -5.55 -13.74
C GLY A 253 2.65 -7.06 -13.97
N LYS A 254 2.14 -7.53 -15.11
CA LYS A 254 2.12 -8.96 -15.43
C LYS A 254 3.53 -9.53 -15.49
N THR A 255 3.80 -10.55 -14.71
CA THR A 255 5.06 -11.29 -14.66
C THR A 255 4.79 -12.78 -14.45
N THR A 256 5.81 -13.60 -14.33
CA THR A 256 5.73 -15.02 -14.01
C THR A 256 6.59 -15.33 -12.80
N TRP A 257 6.31 -16.44 -12.10
CA TRP A 257 7.17 -16.90 -11.00
C TRP A 257 8.59 -17.18 -11.44
N ASP A 258 8.81 -17.64 -12.68
CA ASP A 258 10.15 -17.79 -13.25
C ASP A 258 10.90 -16.46 -13.34
N ASN A 259 10.24 -15.41 -13.80
CA ASN A 259 10.84 -14.06 -13.86
C ASN A 259 11.13 -13.51 -12.44
N VAL A 260 10.26 -13.76 -11.47
CA VAL A 260 10.48 -13.42 -10.06
C VAL A 260 11.72 -14.18 -9.53
N ALA A 261 11.78 -15.48 -9.75
CA ALA A 261 12.90 -16.32 -9.34
C ALA A 261 14.24 -15.89 -10.01
N LEU A 262 14.22 -15.59 -11.33
CA LEU A 262 15.37 -15.05 -12.04
C LEU A 262 15.80 -13.69 -11.49
N GLY A 263 14.86 -12.82 -11.16
CA GLY A 263 15.12 -11.52 -10.53
C GLY A 263 15.80 -11.68 -9.17
N LEU A 264 15.30 -12.56 -8.30
CA LEU A 264 15.93 -12.89 -7.01
C LEU A 264 17.33 -13.45 -7.22
N LYS A 265 17.48 -14.43 -8.11
CA LYS A 265 18.76 -15.09 -8.41
C LYS A 265 19.83 -14.13 -8.94
N SER A 266 19.44 -13.13 -9.73
CA SER A 266 20.33 -12.11 -10.27
C SER A 266 20.61 -10.94 -9.32
N SER A 267 19.81 -10.77 -8.27
CA SER A 267 19.92 -9.66 -7.33
C SER A 267 21.26 -9.68 -6.58
N LYS A 268 21.89 -8.50 -6.48
CA LYS A 268 23.10 -8.32 -5.64
C LYS A 268 22.83 -8.49 -4.16
N TYR A 269 21.56 -8.30 -3.74
CA TYR A 269 21.14 -8.39 -2.35
C TYR A 269 20.54 -9.76 -1.99
N PHE A 270 20.46 -10.70 -2.95
CA PHE A 270 19.97 -12.05 -2.73
C PHE A 270 20.86 -13.09 -3.40
N GLY A 271 20.62 -13.48 -4.64
CA GLY A 271 21.28 -14.59 -5.29
C GLY A 271 22.80 -14.43 -5.47
N ARG A 272 23.28 -13.18 -5.66
CA ARG A 272 24.73 -12.91 -5.72
C ARG A 272 25.43 -13.07 -4.36
N GLN A 273 24.69 -12.95 -3.24
CA GLN A 273 25.24 -13.20 -1.91
C GLN A 273 25.63 -14.66 -1.69
N LEU A 274 24.89 -15.60 -2.32
CA LEU A 274 25.18 -17.04 -2.28
C LEU A 274 26.46 -17.43 -2.98
N LYS A 275 27.02 -16.54 -3.82
CA LYS A 275 28.26 -16.76 -4.57
C LYS A 275 29.45 -16.00 -4.01
N LYS A 276 29.26 -15.28 -2.92
CA LYS A 276 30.34 -14.52 -2.29
C LYS A 276 31.45 -15.44 -1.77
N PRO A 277 32.72 -15.05 -1.93
CA PRO A 277 33.81 -15.77 -1.31
C PRO A 277 33.70 -15.68 0.21
N LEU A 278 33.99 -16.77 0.91
CA LEU A 278 33.92 -16.88 2.35
C LEU A 278 35.34 -17.02 2.95
N SER A 279 36.24 -16.16 2.55
CA SER A 279 37.66 -16.21 2.97
C SER A 279 37.87 -16.32 4.49
N PRO A 280 37.09 -15.60 5.34
CA PRO A 280 37.21 -15.73 6.80
C PRO A 280 36.83 -17.12 7.34
N TYR A 281 36.11 -17.92 6.57
CA TYR A 281 35.61 -19.24 6.99
C TYR A 281 36.35 -20.40 6.31
N LYS A 282 37.40 -20.14 5.54
CA LYS A 282 38.08 -21.16 4.72
C LYS A 282 38.54 -22.35 5.57
N THR A 283 39.28 -22.10 6.63
CA THR A 283 39.77 -23.15 7.54
C THR A 283 38.63 -23.93 8.19
N PHE A 284 37.63 -23.21 8.69
CA PHE A 284 36.43 -23.84 9.28
C PHE A 284 35.67 -24.73 8.28
N ILE A 285 35.52 -24.30 7.02
CA ILE A 285 34.90 -25.07 5.97
C ILE A 285 35.67 -26.37 5.70
N GLU A 286 36.99 -26.31 5.60
CA GLU A 286 37.82 -27.49 5.39
C GLU A 286 37.75 -28.47 6.57
N GLU A 287 37.76 -27.98 7.80
CA GLU A 287 37.60 -28.82 9.01
C GLU A 287 36.23 -29.55 9.02
N VAL A 288 35.13 -28.83 8.74
CA VAL A 288 33.78 -29.44 8.82
C VAL A 288 33.55 -30.42 7.67
N LYS A 289 34.22 -30.26 6.55
CA LYS A 289 34.10 -31.23 5.41
C LYS A 289 34.53 -32.65 5.78
N LEU A 290 35.36 -32.80 6.77
CA LEU A 290 35.78 -34.11 7.29
C LEU A 290 34.71 -34.85 8.09
N LEU A 291 33.64 -34.14 8.49
CA LEU A 291 32.56 -34.70 9.29
C LEU A 291 31.44 -35.33 8.42
N PRO A 292 30.68 -36.29 8.96
CA PRO A 292 29.44 -36.75 8.38
C PRO A 292 28.49 -35.60 8.07
N VAL A 293 27.66 -35.72 7.03
CA VAL A 293 26.80 -34.62 6.52
C VAL A 293 25.93 -33.98 7.61
N LYS A 294 25.35 -34.79 8.50
CA LYS A 294 24.50 -34.30 9.59
C LYS A 294 25.29 -33.46 10.58
N GLU A 295 26.39 -33.99 11.09
CA GLU A 295 27.27 -33.29 12.05
C GLU A 295 27.87 -32.02 11.44
N ARG A 296 28.21 -32.06 10.15
CA ARG A 296 28.68 -30.91 9.37
C ARG A 296 27.64 -29.81 9.35
N ALA A 297 26.36 -30.14 9.04
CA ALA A 297 25.28 -29.19 9.01
C ALA A 297 25.02 -28.58 10.39
N GLU A 298 24.98 -29.41 11.45
CA GLU A 298 24.78 -28.98 12.83
C GLU A 298 25.89 -28.04 13.31
N LYS A 299 27.14 -28.36 12.98
CA LYS A 299 28.29 -27.53 13.36
C LYS A 299 28.31 -26.17 12.69
N ILE A 300 27.92 -26.13 11.37
CA ILE A 300 27.78 -24.87 10.62
C ILE A 300 26.63 -24.04 11.18
N TYR A 301 25.48 -24.63 11.45
CA TYR A 301 24.32 -23.96 12.04
C TYR A 301 24.67 -23.36 13.41
N SER A 302 25.24 -24.16 14.31
CA SER A 302 25.64 -23.74 15.64
C SER A 302 26.66 -22.59 15.61
N LYS A 303 27.62 -22.62 14.66
CA LYS A 303 28.55 -21.51 14.45
C LYS A 303 27.84 -20.22 14.04
N VAL A 304 26.92 -20.30 13.09
CA VAL A 304 26.15 -19.12 12.64
C VAL A 304 25.30 -18.59 13.80
N GLN A 305 24.66 -19.47 14.56
CA GLN A 305 23.85 -19.10 15.72
C GLN A 305 24.68 -18.42 16.83
N ALA A 306 25.91 -18.89 17.08
CA ALA A 306 26.79 -18.32 18.06
C ALA A 306 27.45 -17.01 17.65
N ASP A 307 27.80 -16.88 16.34
CA ASP A 307 28.62 -15.78 15.85
C ASP A 307 27.81 -14.54 15.44
N PHE A 308 26.48 -14.67 15.19
CA PHE A 308 25.69 -13.59 14.62
C PHE A 308 24.45 -13.25 15.42
N THR A 309 24.14 -11.96 15.48
CA THR A 309 22.95 -11.43 16.14
C THR A 309 21.97 -10.87 15.11
N TRP A 310 20.71 -11.26 15.22
CA TRP A 310 19.64 -10.70 14.43
C TRP A 310 19.26 -9.30 14.92
N ASN A 311 19.23 -8.33 14.00
CA ASN A 311 18.89 -6.92 14.29
C ASN A 311 17.37 -6.66 14.36
N LYS A 312 16.55 -7.73 14.42
CA LYS A 312 15.08 -7.71 14.46
C LYS A 312 14.40 -7.21 13.17
N LYS A 313 15.15 -6.99 12.09
CA LYS A 313 14.59 -6.63 10.78
C LYS A 313 14.29 -7.88 9.97
N TYR A 314 13.07 -7.93 9.43
CA TYR A 314 12.65 -8.92 8.42
C TYR A 314 12.96 -8.40 7.02
N GLY A 315 13.07 -9.30 6.07
CA GLY A 315 13.23 -8.98 4.66
C GLY A 315 13.88 -10.10 3.87
N LYS A 316 13.54 -10.20 2.59
CA LYS A 316 14.15 -11.18 1.66
C LYS A 316 15.51 -10.74 1.12
N TYR A 317 15.82 -9.46 1.21
CA TYR A 317 17.09 -8.89 0.75
C TYR A 317 18.01 -8.58 1.91
N THR A 318 19.33 -8.75 1.69
CA THR A 318 20.33 -8.33 2.65
C THR A 318 20.37 -6.81 2.78
N ASP A 319 20.52 -6.31 3.98
CA ASP A 319 20.81 -4.88 4.23
C ASP A 319 22.29 -4.60 3.97
N ASN A 320 23.15 -5.40 4.55
CA ASN A 320 24.60 -5.20 4.55
C ASN A 320 25.35 -6.15 3.62
N GLY A 321 24.76 -7.32 3.33
CA GLY A 321 25.40 -8.40 2.60
C GLY A 321 26.35 -9.25 3.45
N VAL A 322 26.66 -10.44 2.95
CA VAL A 322 27.43 -11.47 3.64
C VAL A 322 28.83 -10.98 4.07
N ASP A 323 29.47 -10.14 3.24
CA ASP A 323 30.83 -9.64 3.54
C ASP A 323 30.84 -8.71 4.75
N LYS A 324 29.85 -7.83 4.87
CA LYS A 324 29.74 -6.88 5.97
C LYS A 324 29.24 -7.58 7.24
N LEU A 325 28.26 -8.48 7.12
CA LEU A 325 27.80 -9.33 8.20
C LEU A 325 28.98 -10.08 8.87
N SER A 326 29.89 -10.65 8.07
CA SER A 326 31.05 -11.38 8.58
C SER A 326 31.97 -10.53 9.47
N LYS A 327 31.95 -9.20 9.30
CA LYS A 327 32.74 -8.24 10.11
C LYS A 327 31.96 -7.73 11.31
N GLU A 328 30.72 -7.28 11.08
CA GLU A 328 29.91 -6.58 12.09
C GLU A 328 29.14 -7.52 13.02
N ARG A 329 28.97 -8.79 12.64
CA ARG A 329 28.27 -9.83 13.42
C ARG A 329 26.80 -9.54 13.72
N ILE A 330 26.23 -8.49 13.14
CA ILE A 330 24.82 -8.09 13.28
C ILE A 330 24.22 -7.89 11.88
N GLY A 331 23.08 -8.52 11.60
CA GLY A 331 22.40 -8.40 10.33
C GLY A 331 20.92 -8.70 10.38
N ASN A 332 20.24 -8.46 9.26
CA ASN A 332 18.85 -8.84 9.13
C ASN A 332 18.69 -10.35 8.87
N ILE A 333 17.44 -10.82 8.76
CA ILE A 333 17.18 -12.25 8.56
C ILE A 333 17.79 -12.79 7.25
N ALA A 334 17.81 -11.97 6.19
CA ALA A 334 18.39 -12.38 4.90
C ALA A 334 19.92 -12.41 4.95
N ASP A 335 20.57 -11.46 5.64
CA ASP A 335 22.03 -11.46 5.83
C ASP A 335 22.50 -12.78 6.45
N ILE A 336 21.86 -13.18 7.55
CA ILE A 336 22.23 -14.37 8.33
C ILE A 336 21.91 -15.65 7.56
N ASN A 337 20.71 -15.77 7.00
CA ASN A 337 20.30 -16.99 6.30
C ASN A 337 21.05 -17.21 4.97
N LEU A 338 21.33 -16.15 4.22
CA LEU A 338 22.11 -16.28 2.98
C LEU A 338 23.58 -16.62 3.26
N LEU A 339 24.15 -16.15 4.38
CA LEU A 339 25.45 -16.60 4.86
C LEU A 339 25.44 -18.10 5.23
N LEU A 340 24.44 -18.54 5.99
CA LEU A 340 24.28 -19.95 6.37
C LEU A 340 24.19 -20.85 5.14
N ILE A 341 23.32 -20.50 4.17
CA ILE A 341 23.19 -21.25 2.91
C ILE A 341 24.52 -21.27 2.14
N ASN A 342 25.22 -20.16 2.08
CA ASN A 342 26.51 -20.09 1.39
C ASN A 342 27.58 -20.98 2.07
N LEU A 343 27.64 -20.99 3.42
CA LEU A 343 28.53 -21.88 4.18
C LEU A 343 28.20 -23.35 3.94
N LEU A 344 26.92 -23.73 4.00
CA LEU A 344 26.47 -25.10 3.73
C LEU A 344 26.87 -25.56 2.33
N ASN A 345 26.62 -24.73 1.31
CA ASN A 345 26.99 -25.05 -0.07
C ASN A 345 28.52 -25.15 -0.26
N LYS A 346 29.30 -24.29 0.42
CA LYS A 346 30.77 -24.38 0.37
C LYS A 346 31.32 -25.60 1.11
N ALA A 347 30.56 -26.12 2.05
CA ALA A 347 30.88 -27.36 2.76
C ALA A 347 30.24 -28.59 2.09
N ASP A 348 29.93 -28.53 0.79
CA ASP A 348 29.37 -29.62 -0.03
C ASP A 348 28.01 -30.16 0.46
N ILE A 349 27.22 -29.31 1.15
CA ILE A 349 25.83 -29.58 1.48
C ILE A 349 24.92 -28.78 0.56
N LYS A 350 24.32 -29.44 -0.43
CA LYS A 350 23.46 -28.79 -1.42
C LYS A 350 22.24 -28.17 -0.76
N THR A 351 22.13 -26.86 -0.79
CA THR A 351 21.08 -26.07 -0.13
C THR A 351 20.51 -25.02 -1.08
N TYR A 352 19.23 -24.74 -0.96
CA TYR A 352 18.52 -23.73 -1.75
C TYR A 352 17.84 -22.72 -0.83
N PRO A 353 17.86 -21.43 -1.18
CA PRO A 353 17.07 -20.44 -0.47
C PRO A 353 15.59 -20.61 -0.79
N ILE A 354 14.76 -20.57 0.24
CA ILE A 354 13.31 -20.49 0.12
C ILE A 354 12.90 -19.11 0.64
N VAL A 355 12.04 -18.43 -0.11
CA VAL A 355 11.41 -17.18 0.32
C VAL A 355 9.92 -17.47 0.51
N SER A 356 9.36 -17.00 1.61
CA SER A 356 7.95 -17.20 1.95
C SER A 356 7.40 -15.94 2.61
N GLN A 357 6.09 -15.77 2.55
CA GLN A 357 5.40 -14.74 3.33
C GLN A 357 5.42 -15.09 4.83
N ARG A 358 5.34 -14.07 5.66
CA ARG A 358 5.09 -14.22 7.09
C ARG A 358 3.60 -14.51 7.31
N ARG A 359 3.29 -15.18 8.42
CA ARG A 359 1.88 -15.49 8.78
C ARG A 359 0.98 -14.26 8.78
N ALA A 360 1.48 -13.12 9.22
CA ALA A 360 0.73 -11.86 9.26
C ALA A 360 0.46 -11.24 7.87
N GLU A 361 1.08 -11.75 6.82
CA GLU A 361 0.91 -11.27 5.43
C GLU A 361 -0.01 -12.19 4.62
N GLY A 362 -0.58 -13.23 5.26
CA GLY A 362 -1.48 -14.18 4.63
C GLY A 362 -0.76 -15.25 3.79
N PRO A 363 -1.52 -16.10 3.09
CA PRO A 363 -0.98 -17.13 2.23
C PRO A 363 -0.47 -16.58 0.90
N LEU A 364 0.61 -17.14 0.39
CA LEU A 364 1.11 -16.81 -0.95
C LEU A 364 0.05 -17.08 -2.01
N ASN A 365 -0.24 -16.10 -2.85
CA ASN A 365 -1.12 -16.27 -3.99
C ASN A 365 -0.33 -16.74 -5.22
N GLU A 366 -0.41 -18.03 -5.54
CA GLU A 366 0.29 -18.65 -6.66
C GLU A 366 -0.13 -18.06 -8.02
N LEU A 367 -1.35 -17.58 -8.15
CA LEU A 367 -1.91 -17.02 -9.37
C LEU A 367 -1.52 -15.55 -9.60
N PHE A 368 -0.87 -14.92 -8.61
CA PHE A 368 -0.51 -13.50 -8.65
C PHE A 368 1.01 -13.31 -8.44
N PRO A 369 1.84 -13.69 -9.44
CA PRO A 369 3.29 -13.63 -9.29
C PRO A 369 3.78 -12.20 -9.06
N GLY A 370 4.62 -12.00 -8.03
CA GLY A 370 5.19 -10.68 -7.74
C GLY A 370 6.25 -10.72 -6.65
N PHE A 371 7.11 -9.71 -6.64
CA PHE A 371 8.09 -9.55 -5.57
C PHE A 371 7.44 -9.06 -4.26
N SER A 372 6.29 -8.42 -4.34
CA SER A 372 5.49 -7.99 -3.19
C SER A 372 4.86 -9.17 -2.45
N GLU A 373 4.67 -10.27 -3.14
CA GLU A 373 4.08 -11.50 -2.61
C GLU A 373 5.07 -12.38 -1.80
N LEU A 374 6.32 -11.92 -1.64
CA LEU A 374 7.40 -12.69 -1.00
C LEU A 374 7.98 -11.98 0.23
#